data_7002a4f83fd2b8fef8abca93bc92eff5
#
_entry.id   7002a4f83fd2b8fef8abca93bc92eff5
#
_cell.length_a   1.000
_cell.length_b   1.000
_cell.length_c   1.000
_cell.angle_alpha   90.00
_cell.angle_beta   90.00
_cell.angle_gamma   90.00
#
_symmetry.space_group_name_H-M   'P 1'
#
loop_
_entity.id
_entity.type
_entity.pdbx_description
1 polymer ?
#
loop_
_entity_poly.entity_id
_entity_poly.type
_entity_poly.pdbx_seq_one_letter_code
_entity_poly.pdbx_strand_id
1 'polypeptide(L)'
;PDTASITWQLDKYWHDGDWMANRKNQNDLHAPWSVYEVHLASWMRPEKNREDVYTGYTEIANRLVPYVKAMGFTHVEFMPVMEHPYDGSWGYQGTGYFAPSSRFGTPEAFMHLVDSLHVNGIGVILDWVPSHFPHDAHGLHLFDGAYTYEYEDMRKGYHPDWNSYIFNYKRGEVRSFLI
;
A
#
# COMPACT_ATOMS: atom_id res chain seq x y z
N PRO A 1 14.39 -17.59 -0.76
CA PRO A 1 13.60 -17.30 -1.97
C PRO A 1 12.87 -15.99 -1.78
N ASP A 2 12.94 -15.14 -2.79
CA ASP A 2 12.49 -13.75 -2.72
C ASP A 2 10.95 -13.60 -2.68
N THR A 3 10.22 -14.71 -2.78
CA THR A 3 8.76 -14.78 -2.85
C THR A 3 8.12 -15.49 -1.65
N ALA A 4 8.92 -15.90 -0.66
CA ALA A 4 8.40 -16.59 0.51
C ALA A 4 7.75 -15.60 1.49
N SER A 5 6.64 -16.02 2.10
CA SER A 5 6.05 -15.28 3.23
C SER A 5 6.99 -15.31 4.44
N ILE A 6 7.13 -14.17 5.08
CA ILE A 6 7.95 -14.00 6.28
C ILE A 6 7.04 -13.80 7.47
N THR A 7 7.19 -14.64 8.49
CA THR A 7 6.52 -14.43 9.77
C THR A 7 7.16 -13.23 10.46
N TRP A 8 6.35 -12.29 10.91
CA TRP A 8 6.83 -11.05 11.55
C TRP A 8 6.05 -10.78 12.83
N GLN A 9 6.78 -10.39 13.88
CA GLN A 9 6.18 -9.94 15.13
C GLN A 9 6.16 -8.40 15.13
N LEU A 10 4.97 -7.83 15.29
CA LEU A 10 4.79 -6.37 15.29
C LEU A 10 4.86 -5.85 16.74
N ASP A 11 6.03 -5.37 17.14
CA ASP A 11 6.29 -4.87 18.50
C ASP A 11 6.29 -3.32 18.58
N LYS A 12 5.77 -2.64 17.56
CA LYS A 12 5.76 -1.17 17.56
C LYS A 12 4.71 -0.61 18.51
N TYR A 13 5.14 0.32 19.36
CA TYR A 13 4.24 1.20 20.11
C TYR A 13 3.86 2.41 19.27
N TRP A 14 2.54 2.69 19.20
CA TRP A 14 2.01 3.86 18.51
C TRP A 14 2.03 5.08 19.44
N HIS A 15 2.37 6.25 18.87
CA HIS A 15 2.39 7.53 19.60
C HIS A 15 1.26 8.46 19.16
N ASP A 16 0.42 8.03 18.24
CA ASP A 16 -0.64 8.80 17.59
C ASP A 16 -1.97 8.81 18.37
N GLY A 17 -1.95 8.48 19.67
CA GLY A 17 -3.17 8.38 20.48
C GLY A 17 -4.06 9.62 20.44
N ASP A 18 -3.49 10.81 20.46
CA ASP A 18 -4.22 12.07 20.38
C ASP A 18 -4.88 12.26 19.01
N TRP A 19 -4.17 11.91 17.94
CA TRP A 19 -4.71 11.93 16.58
C TRP A 19 -5.85 10.94 16.44
N MET A 20 -5.69 9.72 16.94
CA MET A 20 -6.72 8.68 16.91
C MET A 20 -7.97 9.08 17.69
N ALA A 21 -7.81 9.72 18.85
CA ALA A 21 -8.93 10.23 19.64
C ALA A 21 -9.71 11.35 18.92
N ASN A 22 -8.98 12.19 18.15
CA ASN A 22 -9.57 13.33 17.43
C ASN A 22 -9.88 13.02 15.94
N ARG A 23 -9.62 11.81 15.46
CA ARG A 23 -9.73 11.42 14.05
C ARG A 23 -11.09 11.77 13.43
N LYS A 24 -12.17 11.63 14.18
CA LYS A 24 -13.51 11.96 13.69
C LYS A 24 -13.64 13.43 13.28
N ASN A 25 -13.01 14.34 14.00
CA ASN A 25 -13.05 15.77 13.69
C ASN A 25 -12.09 16.11 12.56
N GLN A 26 -10.93 15.47 12.50
CA GLN A 26 -9.94 15.63 11.41
C GLN A 26 -10.51 15.18 10.06
N ASN A 27 -11.31 14.12 10.07
CA ASN A 27 -11.91 13.54 8.88
C ASN A 27 -13.39 13.94 8.69
N ASP A 28 -13.83 15.03 9.31
CA ASP A 28 -15.20 15.54 9.15
C ASP A 28 -15.43 15.96 7.68
N LEU A 29 -16.61 15.64 7.15
CA LEU A 29 -16.99 15.97 5.76
C LEU A 29 -17.06 17.47 5.48
N HIS A 30 -17.13 18.30 6.53
CA HIS A 30 -17.11 19.77 6.42
C HIS A 30 -15.75 20.37 6.71
N ALA A 31 -14.75 19.56 7.08
CA ALA A 31 -13.38 20.02 7.25
C ALA A 31 -12.71 20.24 5.88
N PRO A 32 -11.81 21.23 5.75
CA PRO A 32 -11.05 21.40 4.52
C PRO A 32 -10.06 20.23 4.34
N TRP A 33 -10.05 19.65 3.15
CA TRP A 33 -9.14 18.59 2.76
C TRP A 33 -8.20 19.06 1.66
N SER A 34 -6.91 18.77 1.85
CA SER A 34 -5.87 18.92 0.84
C SER A 34 -4.99 17.70 0.88
N VAL A 35 -4.99 16.90 -0.18
CA VAL A 35 -4.33 15.60 -0.26
C VAL A 35 -3.08 15.72 -1.12
N TYR A 36 -1.97 15.19 -0.62
CA TYR A 36 -0.72 15.03 -1.36
C TYR A 36 -0.51 13.55 -1.70
N GLU A 37 -0.68 13.20 -2.97
CA GLU A 37 -0.45 11.85 -3.47
C GLU A 37 1.04 11.57 -3.65
N VAL A 38 1.51 10.40 -3.18
CA VAL A 38 2.92 10.03 -3.15
C VAL A 38 3.14 8.62 -3.67
N HIS A 39 4.01 8.48 -4.68
CA HIS A 39 4.59 7.20 -5.07
C HIS A 39 5.96 7.04 -4.39
N LEU A 40 6.05 6.12 -3.42
CA LEU A 40 7.22 5.98 -2.55
C LEU A 40 8.51 5.69 -3.32
N ALA A 41 8.45 4.88 -4.38
CA ALA A 41 9.63 4.48 -5.14
C ALA A 41 10.26 5.63 -5.95
N SER A 42 9.51 6.66 -6.29
CA SER A 42 10.00 7.79 -7.10
C SER A 42 10.14 9.09 -6.33
N TRP A 43 9.49 9.22 -5.15
CA TRP A 43 9.52 10.45 -4.38
C TRP A 43 10.88 10.66 -3.71
N MET A 44 11.53 11.79 -4.02
CA MET A 44 12.85 12.18 -3.50
C MET A 44 13.90 11.04 -3.54
N ARG A 45 14.02 10.38 -4.68
CA ARG A 45 15.03 9.32 -4.86
C ARG A 45 16.43 9.83 -4.48
N PRO A 46 17.31 8.96 -3.95
CA PRO A 46 18.71 9.30 -3.73
C PRO A 46 19.36 9.74 -5.04
N GLU A 47 20.24 10.76 -5.00
CA GLU A 47 20.91 11.35 -6.19
C GLU A 47 21.76 10.36 -7.01
N LYS A 48 22.11 9.22 -6.44
CA LYS A 48 22.83 8.17 -7.15
C LYS A 48 21.83 7.31 -7.90
N ASN A 49 21.79 7.47 -9.21
CA ASN A 49 21.03 6.69 -10.20
C ASN A 49 21.34 5.18 -10.15
N ARG A 50 21.02 4.53 -9.06
CA ARG A 50 20.98 3.08 -8.97
C ARG A 50 19.50 2.70 -8.97
N GLU A 51 19.08 1.97 -9.99
CA GLU A 51 17.69 1.54 -10.18
C GLU A 51 17.19 0.67 -9.03
N ASP A 52 18.10 0.05 -8.28
CA ASP A 52 17.89 -0.89 -7.19
C ASP A 52 17.90 -0.23 -5.78
N VAL A 53 18.08 1.10 -5.69
CA VAL A 53 18.17 1.78 -4.39
C VAL A 53 16.93 2.64 -4.15
N TYR A 54 16.13 2.25 -3.17
CA TYR A 54 14.95 2.98 -2.71
C TYR A 54 15.25 3.74 -1.41
N THR A 55 14.57 4.86 -1.23
CA THR A 55 14.55 5.56 0.06
C THR A 55 13.70 4.77 1.04
N GLY A 56 14.24 4.42 2.20
CA GLY A 56 13.54 3.65 3.22
C GLY A 56 12.40 4.43 3.90
N TYR A 57 11.40 3.72 4.43
CA TYR A 57 10.24 4.31 5.12
C TYR A 57 10.62 5.36 6.19
N THR A 58 11.64 5.07 7.00
CA THR A 58 12.10 6.01 8.05
C THR A 58 12.66 7.30 7.47
N GLU A 59 13.46 7.22 6.41
CA GLU A 59 14.00 8.39 5.74
C GLU A 59 12.91 9.18 5.02
N ILE A 60 11.95 8.47 4.42
CA ILE A 60 10.75 9.10 3.84
C ILE A 60 9.99 9.88 4.91
N ALA A 61 9.76 9.29 6.10
CA ALA A 61 9.10 9.98 7.20
C ALA A 61 9.81 11.29 7.57
N ASN A 62 11.15 11.25 7.70
CA ASN A 62 11.97 12.40 8.06
C ASN A 62 11.89 13.56 7.05
N ARG A 63 11.64 13.27 5.79
CA ARG A 63 11.56 14.25 4.70
C ARG A 63 10.14 14.66 4.37
N LEU A 64 9.22 13.70 4.34
CA LEU A 64 7.84 13.91 3.90
C LEU A 64 7.04 14.71 4.91
N VAL A 65 7.18 14.40 6.21
CA VAL A 65 6.43 15.11 7.26
C VAL A 65 6.69 16.62 7.23
N PRO A 66 7.94 17.12 7.30
CA PRO A 66 8.17 18.57 7.25
C PRO A 66 7.75 19.18 5.90
N TYR A 67 7.91 18.47 4.79
CA TYR A 67 7.50 18.94 3.49
C TYR A 67 5.98 19.17 3.41
N VAL A 68 5.19 18.14 3.77
CA VAL A 68 3.73 18.20 3.74
C VAL A 68 3.19 19.30 4.66
N LYS A 69 3.77 19.45 5.84
CA LYS A 69 3.42 20.54 6.78
C LYS A 69 3.73 21.92 6.19
N ALA A 70 4.90 22.10 5.63
CA ALA A 70 5.31 23.38 5.03
C ALA A 70 4.42 23.77 3.84
N MET A 71 3.96 22.78 3.07
CA MET A 71 3.06 22.98 1.94
C MET A 71 1.58 23.14 2.33
N GLY A 72 1.21 22.86 3.58
CA GLY A 72 -0.13 23.00 4.10
C GLY A 72 -1.11 21.89 3.70
N PHE A 73 -0.63 20.72 3.31
CA PHE A 73 -1.51 19.58 3.07
C PHE A 73 -2.02 18.98 4.38
N THR A 74 -3.26 18.48 4.37
CA THR A 74 -3.91 17.86 5.52
C THR A 74 -3.74 16.34 5.53
N HIS A 75 -3.58 15.73 4.36
CA HIS A 75 -3.47 14.28 4.18
C HIS A 75 -2.36 13.94 3.19
N VAL A 76 -1.80 12.76 3.39
CA VAL A 76 -0.94 12.07 2.40
C VAL A 76 -1.68 10.83 1.91
N GLU A 77 -1.76 10.66 0.61
CA GLU A 77 -2.23 9.46 -0.05
C GLU A 77 -1.04 8.70 -0.62
N PHE A 78 -0.80 7.50 -0.13
CA PHE A 78 0.21 6.64 -0.70
C PHE A 78 -0.39 5.80 -1.82
N MET A 79 0.15 5.93 -3.04
CA MET A 79 -0.07 4.95 -4.10
C MET A 79 0.25 3.55 -3.56
N PRO A 80 -0.25 2.46 -4.17
CA PRO A 80 -0.29 1.17 -3.51
C PRO A 80 1.02 0.76 -2.84
N VAL A 81 1.00 0.60 -1.52
CA VAL A 81 2.16 0.20 -0.70
C VAL A 81 2.23 -1.32 -0.50
N MET A 82 1.27 -2.05 -1.03
CA MET A 82 1.23 -3.52 -0.97
C MET A 82 2.44 -4.13 -1.65
N GLU A 83 2.89 -5.28 -1.15
CA GLU A 83 3.98 -6.02 -1.79
C GLU A 83 3.61 -6.44 -3.21
N HIS A 84 4.51 -6.20 -4.14
CA HIS A 84 4.33 -6.46 -5.56
C HIS A 84 5.68 -6.77 -6.24
N PRO A 85 5.73 -7.72 -7.20
CA PRO A 85 6.99 -8.13 -7.83
C PRO A 85 7.49 -7.12 -8.88
N TYR A 86 6.56 -6.48 -9.62
CA TYR A 86 6.89 -5.63 -10.74
C TYR A 86 6.84 -4.14 -10.35
N ASP A 87 8.01 -3.52 -10.22
CA ASP A 87 8.15 -2.11 -9.84
C ASP A 87 7.42 -1.15 -10.81
N GLY A 88 7.45 -1.45 -12.11
CA GLY A 88 6.77 -0.65 -13.15
C GLY A 88 5.24 -0.63 -13.03
N SER A 89 4.63 -1.46 -12.18
CA SER A 89 3.20 -1.42 -11.88
C SER A 89 2.83 -0.33 -10.87
N TRP A 90 3.81 0.31 -10.22
CA TRP A 90 3.62 1.27 -9.11
C TRP A 90 2.82 0.72 -7.93
N GLY A 91 2.82 -0.62 -7.78
CA GLY A 91 2.07 -1.34 -6.76
C GLY A 91 0.66 -1.76 -7.16
N TYR A 92 0.19 -1.40 -8.36
CA TYR A 92 -1.14 -1.79 -8.84
C TYR A 92 -1.24 -3.27 -9.24
N GLN A 93 -0.13 -4.00 -9.32
CA GLN A 93 -0.10 -5.46 -9.49
C GLN A 93 0.41 -6.15 -8.21
N GLY A 94 -0.37 -6.01 -7.14
CA GLY A 94 -0.03 -6.56 -5.82
C GLY A 94 -0.14 -8.08 -5.76
N THR A 95 0.82 -8.70 -5.04
CA THR A 95 0.80 -10.13 -4.70
C THR A 95 0.66 -10.35 -3.19
N GLY A 96 1.07 -9.38 -2.38
CA GLY A 96 0.96 -9.41 -0.93
C GLY A 96 -0.01 -8.35 -0.42
N TYR A 97 -1.31 -8.58 -0.53
CA TYR A 97 -2.37 -7.58 -0.27
C TYR A 97 -2.33 -6.96 1.12
N PHE A 98 -1.87 -7.69 2.12
CA PHE A 98 -1.84 -7.27 3.53
C PHE A 98 -0.43 -7.06 4.08
N ALA A 99 0.56 -6.98 3.19
CA ALA A 99 1.94 -6.75 3.55
C ALA A 99 2.47 -5.45 2.93
N PRO A 100 3.13 -4.56 3.69
CA PRO A 100 3.80 -3.41 3.11
C PRO A 100 5.01 -3.88 2.29
N SER A 101 5.32 -3.18 1.21
CA SER A 101 6.45 -3.54 0.35
C SER A 101 7.77 -3.53 1.11
N SER A 102 8.49 -4.63 1.01
CA SER A 102 9.81 -4.83 1.65
C SER A 102 10.92 -3.99 1.02
N ARG A 103 10.68 -3.40 -0.16
CA ARG A 103 11.63 -2.51 -0.85
C ARG A 103 12.06 -1.32 -0.01
N PHE A 104 11.16 -0.82 0.83
CA PHE A 104 11.36 0.40 1.61
C PHE A 104 11.72 0.12 3.07
N GLY A 105 11.80 -1.14 3.48
CA GLY A 105 12.17 -1.54 4.83
C GLY A 105 11.19 -2.49 5.52
N THR A 106 11.22 -2.50 6.83
CA THR A 106 10.42 -3.41 7.66
C THR A 106 8.99 -2.91 7.87
N PRO A 107 8.06 -3.78 8.29
CA PRO A 107 6.70 -3.38 8.68
C PRO A 107 6.69 -2.29 9.76
N GLU A 108 7.58 -2.36 10.77
CA GLU A 108 7.68 -1.32 11.81
C GLU A 108 8.14 0.02 11.24
N ALA A 109 9.01 0.01 10.24
CA ALA A 109 9.43 1.25 9.59
C ALA A 109 8.25 1.90 8.82
N PHE A 110 7.38 1.09 8.20
CA PHE A 110 6.15 1.60 7.61
C PHE A 110 5.17 2.13 8.67
N MET A 111 4.97 1.39 9.76
CA MET A 111 4.18 1.86 10.91
C MET A 111 4.74 3.16 11.47
N HIS A 112 6.07 3.31 11.55
CA HIS A 112 6.72 4.56 11.97
C HIS A 112 6.41 5.72 11.03
N LEU A 113 6.37 5.50 9.73
CA LEU A 113 6.00 6.53 8.74
C LEU A 113 4.57 7.03 8.99
N VAL A 114 3.61 6.11 9.17
CA VAL A 114 2.20 6.44 9.47
C VAL A 114 2.08 7.18 10.80
N ASP A 115 2.69 6.66 11.85
CA ASP A 115 2.72 7.25 13.19
C ASP A 115 3.27 8.69 13.17
N SER A 116 4.38 8.90 12.44
CA SER A 116 5.01 10.22 12.29
C SER A 116 4.10 11.23 11.60
N LEU A 117 3.33 10.81 10.60
CA LEU A 117 2.32 11.66 9.94
C LEU A 117 1.20 12.02 10.91
N HIS A 118 0.61 11.02 11.59
CA HIS A 118 -0.47 11.22 12.55
C HIS A 118 -0.07 12.14 13.71
N VAL A 119 1.08 11.92 14.34
CA VAL A 119 1.61 12.77 15.45
C VAL A 119 1.79 14.23 14.99
N ASN A 120 2.00 14.45 13.70
CA ASN A 120 2.10 15.79 13.12
C ASN A 120 0.77 16.34 12.58
N GLY A 121 -0.34 15.68 12.86
CA GLY A 121 -1.68 16.12 12.47
C GLY A 121 -2.03 15.86 10.99
N ILE A 122 -1.28 14.98 10.32
CA ILE A 122 -1.47 14.66 8.91
C ILE A 122 -2.16 13.30 8.80
N GLY A 123 -3.31 13.23 8.13
CA GLY A 123 -4.01 11.99 7.85
C GLY A 123 -3.30 11.15 6.77
N VAL A 124 -3.54 9.85 6.80
CA VAL A 124 -2.97 8.90 5.83
C VAL A 124 -4.09 8.17 5.09
N ILE A 125 -3.98 8.13 3.78
CA ILE A 125 -4.82 7.35 2.88
C ILE A 125 -3.92 6.31 2.22
N LEU A 126 -4.36 5.06 2.20
CA LEU A 126 -3.69 3.98 1.48
C LEU A 126 -4.53 3.62 0.26
N ASP A 127 -3.91 3.67 -0.90
CA ASP A 127 -4.54 3.22 -2.14
C ASP A 127 -4.70 1.70 -2.09
N TRP A 128 -5.94 1.23 -2.22
CA TRP A 128 -6.33 -0.17 -2.15
C TRP A 128 -6.79 -0.66 -3.51
N VAL A 129 -6.24 -1.80 -3.97
CA VAL A 129 -6.49 -2.34 -5.32
C VAL A 129 -7.26 -3.67 -5.26
N PRO A 130 -8.55 -3.68 -4.91
CA PRO A 130 -9.33 -4.92 -4.79
C PRO A 130 -9.88 -5.42 -6.12
N SER A 131 -9.49 -4.83 -7.24
CA SER A 131 -10.12 -5.10 -8.53
C SER A 131 -9.49 -6.28 -9.27
N HIS A 132 -8.18 -6.39 -9.23
CA HIS A 132 -7.42 -7.36 -10.02
C HIS A 132 -6.11 -7.76 -9.33
N PHE A 133 -5.47 -8.81 -9.85
CA PHE A 133 -4.16 -9.28 -9.38
C PHE A 133 -3.37 -9.90 -10.54
N PRO A 134 -2.02 -9.92 -10.46
CA PRO A 134 -1.17 -10.46 -11.52
C PRO A 134 -1.20 -11.99 -11.54
N HIS A 135 -0.62 -12.56 -12.61
CA HIS A 135 -0.55 -14.01 -12.83
C HIS A 135 0.73 -14.68 -12.29
N ASP A 136 1.47 -13.97 -11.44
CA ASP A 136 2.71 -14.50 -10.85
C ASP A 136 2.45 -15.81 -10.11
N ALA A 137 3.30 -16.81 -10.32
CA ALA A 137 3.12 -18.17 -9.80
C ALA A 137 3.12 -18.28 -8.27
N HIS A 138 3.64 -17.26 -7.58
CA HIS A 138 3.62 -17.13 -6.12
C HIS A 138 2.45 -16.27 -5.60
N GLY A 139 1.61 -15.76 -6.50
CA GLY A 139 0.45 -14.92 -6.19
C GLY A 139 -0.85 -15.72 -6.04
N LEU A 140 -1.97 -15.07 -6.37
CA LEU A 140 -3.31 -15.62 -6.14
C LEU A 140 -3.86 -16.44 -7.31
N HIS A 141 -3.26 -16.31 -8.52
CA HIS A 141 -3.76 -17.03 -9.71
C HIS A 141 -3.60 -18.53 -9.54
N LEU A 142 -4.72 -19.25 -9.73
CA LEU A 142 -4.80 -20.70 -9.51
C LEU A 142 -4.17 -21.13 -8.17
N PHE A 143 -4.45 -20.39 -7.11
CA PHE A 143 -3.78 -20.47 -5.82
C PHE A 143 -3.67 -21.91 -5.25
N ASP A 144 -4.72 -22.69 -5.41
CA ASP A 144 -4.80 -24.10 -4.97
C ASP A 144 -4.94 -25.08 -6.16
N GLY A 145 -4.59 -24.62 -7.36
CA GLY A 145 -4.78 -25.35 -8.61
C GLY A 145 -6.17 -25.17 -9.23
N ALA A 146 -7.01 -24.32 -8.64
CA ALA A 146 -8.35 -23.99 -9.13
C ALA A 146 -8.55 -22.46 -9.19
N TYR A 147 -9.66 -22.02 -9.81
CA TYR A 147 -10.07 -20.61 -9.88
C TYR A 147 -10.68 -20.17 -8.53
N THR A 148 -9.84 -20.03 -7.52
CA THR A 148 -10.28 -19.72 -6.16
C THR A 148 -10.62 -18.25 -6.00
N TYR A 149 -9.77 -17.35 -6.46
CA TYR A 149 -9.95 -15.91 -6.33
C TYR A 149 -10.57 -15.26 -7.56
N GLU A 150 -10.28 -15.76 -8.74
CA GLU A 150 -10.71 -15.23 -10.03
C GLU A 150 -11.95 -15.94 -10.59
N TYR A 151 -12.51 -15.37 -11.65
CA TYR A 151 -13.52 -16.04 -12.45
C TYR A 151 -12.87 -17.05 -13.40
N GLU A 152 -13.43 -18.25 -13.51
CA GLU A 152 -13.03 -19.28 -14.48
C GLU A 152 -13.26 -18.82 -15.94
N ASP A 153 -14.38 -18.13 -16.20
CA ASP A 153 -14.68 -17.56 -17.52
C ASP A 153 -13.76 -16.35 -17.79
N MET A 154 -12.77 -16.54 -18.64
CA MET A 154 -11.79 -15.51 -18.99
C MET A 154 -12.39 -14.23 -19.58
N ARG A 155 -13.61 -14.28 -20.13
CA ARG A 155 -14.32 -13.07 -20.58
C ARG A 155 -14.74 -12.17 -19.42
N LYS A 156 -14.77 -12.69 -18.21
CA LYS A 156 -15.10 -11.98 -16.96
C LYS A 156 -13.93 -11.88 -16.02
N GLY A 157 -13.00 -12.82 -16.11
CA GLY A 157 -11.92 -13.04 -15.17
C GLY A 157 -10.57 -12.49 -15.60
N TYR A 158 -10.48 -11.81 -16.75
CA TYR A 158 -9.19 -11.35 -17.27
C TYR A 158 -9.28 -9.97 -17.91
N HIS A 159 -8.30 -9.14 -17.59
CA HIS A 159 -8.06 -7.83 -18.18
C HIS A 159 -6.92 -7.92 -19.20
N PRO A 160 -7.19 -7.91 -20.52
CA PRO A 160 -6.15 -8.05 -21.53
C PRO A 160 -5.18 -6.87 -21.56
N ASP A 161 -5.66 -5.65 -21.30
CA ASP A 161 -4.84 -4.43 -21.32
C ASP A 161 -3.82 -4.39 -20.16
N TRP A 162 -4.19 -4.95 -19.01
CA TRP A 162 -3.36 -4.96 -17.80
C TRP A 162 -2.72 -6.32 -17.53
N ASN A 163 -3.01 -7.32 -18.37
CA ASN A 163 -2.50 -8.69 -18.19
C ASN A 163 -2.72 -9.20 -16.75
N SER A 164 -3.95 -9.07 -16.25
CA SER A 164 -4.28 -9.36 -14.87
C SER A 164 -5.61 -10.07 -14.72
N TYR A 165 -5.79 -10.82 -13.63
CA TYR A 165 -7.02 -11.53 -13.31
C TYR A 165 -7.94 -10.68 -12.45
N ILE A 166 -9.25 -10.87 -12.59
CA ILE A 166 -10.29 -10.12 -11.90
C ILE A 166 -10.87 -10.96 -10.78
N PHE A 167 -10.94 -10.39 -9.57
CA PHE A 167 -11.53 -11.04 -8.41
C PHE A 167 -12.99 -11.44 -8.65
N ASN A 168 -13.34 -12.67 -8.26
CA ASN A 168 -14.70 -13.18 -8.33
C ASN A 168 -15.52 -12.74 -7.11
N TYR A 169 -16.06 -11.54 -7.16
CA TYR A 169 -16.87 -10.96 -6.08
C TYR A 169 -18.20 -11.70 -5.80
N LYS A 170 -18.60 -12.67 -6.63
CA LYS A 170 -19.75 -13.52 -6.33
C LYS A 170 -19.47 -14.49 -5.19
N ARG A 171 -18.19 -14.86 -4.99
CA ARG A 171 -17.77 -15.71 -3.88
C ARG A 171 -17.69 -14.92 -2.57
N GLY A 172 -18.34 -15.46 -1.53
CA GLY A 172 -18.30 -14.89 -0.17
C GLY A 172 -16.89 -14.84 0.38
N GLU A 173 -16.10 -15.89 0.15
CA GLU A 173 -14.73 -16.05 0.59
C GLU A 173 -13.82 -14.98 -0.02
N VAL A 174 -14.00 -14.65 -1.30
CA VAL A 174 -13.22 -13.60 -1.97
C VAL A 174 -13.56 -12.23 -1.38
N ARG A 175 -14.84 -11.95 -1.14
CA ARG A 175 -15.22 -10.70 -0.46
C ARG A 175 -14.64 -10.61 0.94
N SER A 176 -14.69 -11.71 1.72
CA SER A 176 -14.10 -11.75 3.07
C SER A 176 -12.58 -11.61 3.07
N PHE A 177 -11.90 -12.07 2.02
CA PHE A 177 -10.47 -11.87 1.84
C PHE A 177 -10.14 -10.38 1.60
N LEU A 178 -11.01 -9.66 0.89
CA LEU A 178 -10.77 -8.26 0.49
C LEU A 178 -11.21 -7.24 1.55
N ILE A 179 -11.96 -7.65 2.58
CA ILE A 179 -12.48 -6.79 3.66
C ILE A 179 -11.76 -7.04 4.97
#